data_e984fbb317a9880f6c17182093cdf75e
#
_entry.id   e984fbb317a9880f6c17182093cdf75e
#
_cell.length_a   1.000
_cell.length_b   1.000
_cell.length_c   1.000
_cell.angle_alpha   90.00
_cell.angle_beta   90.00
_cell.angle_gamma   90.00
#
_symmetry.space_group_name_H-M   'P 1'
#
loop_
_entity.id
_entity.type
_entity.pdbx_description
1 polymer ?
#
loop_
_entity_poly.entity_id
_entity_poly.type
_entity_poly.pdbx_seq_one_letter_code
_entity_poly.pdbx_strand_id
1 'polypeptide(L)'
;KVRYLKMGFFQKEIETIKVDKEIVSTFYDDNIIGLVFKNGDKDKPYTMRGYSTDGSLKFEKKFNIPYTTIKASGGNILLYNSSQISVMNSRGVEKYSGTVDGTISNFIKTGWNRYLLVLDNGVDVIKLS
;
A
#
# COMPACT_ATOMS: atom_id res chain seq x y z
N LYS A 1 22.17 5.92 -4.21
CA LYS A 1 22.98 6.35 -5.34
C LYS A 1 22.27 7.41 -6.14
N VAL A 2 22.93 8.53 -6.43
CA VAL A 2 22.37 9.64 -7.20
C VAL A 2 22.97 9.64 -8.60
N ARG A 3 22.12 9.82 -9.61
CA ARG A 3 22.52 9.92 -11.01
C ARG A 3 21.87 11.15 -11.63
N TYR A 4 22.43 11.59 -12.76
CA TYR A 4 21.87 12.71 -13.50
C TYR A 4 21.57 12.28 -14.94
N LEU A 5 20.39 12.69 -15.43
CA LEU A 5 20.01 12.57 -16.82
C LEU A 5 20.06 13.94 -17.47
N LYS A 6 20.76 14.03 -18.59
CA LYS A 6 20.81 15.24 -19.39
C LYS A 6 19.72 15.20 -20.45
N MET A 7 18.81 16.16 -20.42
CA MET A 7 17.66 16.24 -21.34
C MET A 7 17.64 17.63 -21.97
N GLY A 8 18.26 17.75 -23.14
CA GLY A 8 18.41 19.07 -23.77
C GLY A 8 19.24 19.98 -22.89
N PHE A 9 18.65 21.12 -22.51
CA PHE A 9 19.31 22.08 -21.63
C PHE A 9 19.11 21.78 -20.14
N PHE A 10 18.34 20.75 -19.82
CA PHE A 10 18.00 20.41 -18.44
C PHE A 10 18.71 19.17 -18.00
N GLN A 11 19.04 19.14 -16.73
CA GLN A 11 19.65 17.99 -16.08
C GLN A 11 18.75 17.58 -14.93
N LYS A 12 18.36 16.29 -14.91
CA LYS A 12 17.54 15.75 -13.83
C LYS A 12 18.37 14.86 -12.93
N GLU A 13 18.18 15.08 -11.63
CA GLU A 13 18.73 14.20 -10.62
C GLU A 13 17.86 12.95 -10.50
N ILE A 14 18.49 11.79 -10.46
CA ILE A 14 17.82 10.51 -10.24
C ILE A 14 18.41 9.86 -9.01
N GLU A 15 17.55 9.58 -8.06
CA GLU A 15 17.89 8.78 -6.90
C GLU A 15 17.41 7.35 -7.13
N THR A 16 18.30 6.37 -6.92
CA THR A 16 17.99 4.96 -7.17
C THR A 16 17.94 4.22 -5.84
N ILE A 17 16.81 3.58 -5.58
CA ILE A 17 16.65 2.66 -4.47
C ILE A 17 16.89 1.26 -5.00
N LYS A 18 17.92 0.59 -4.50
CA LYS A 18 18.22 -0.79 -4.90
C LYS A 18 17.47 -1.75 -4.00
N VAL A 19 16.88 -2.76 -4.61
CA VAL A 19 16.22 -3.85 -3.89
C VAL A 19 16.80 -5.17 -4.40
N ASP A 20 16.91 -6.14 -3.50
CA ASP A 20 17.50 -7.45 -3.77
C ASP A 20 16.46 -8.56 -3.83
N LYS A 21 15.18 -8.21 -3.78
CA LYS A 21 14.05 -9.14 -3.80
C LYS A 21 13.10 -8.78 -4.93
N GLU A 22 12.30 -9.75 -5.36
CA GLU A 22 11.30 -9.53 -6.38
C GLU A 22 10.17 -8.65 -5.85
N ILE A 23 9.90 -7.56 -6.56
CA ILE A 23 8.77 -6.67 -6.27
C ILE A 23 7.52 -7.29 -6.86
N VAL A 24 6.51 -7.56 -6.01
CA VAL A 24 5.24 -8.14 -6.46
C VAL A 24 4.10 -7.12 -6.50
N SER A 25 4.22 -6.02 -5.76
CA SER A 25 3.21 -4.95 -5.77
C SER A 25 3.86 -3.62 -5.45
N THR A 26 3.26 -2.55 -5.95
CA THR A 26 3.65 -1.17 -5.63
C THR A 26 2.40 -0.36 -5.33
N PHE A 27 2.55 0.66 -4.51
CA PHE A 27 1.48 1.61 -4.23
C PHE A 27 2.08 2.97 -3.91
N TYR A 28 1.33 4.02 -4.12
CA TYR A 28 1.80 5.36 -3.81
C TYR A 28 0.65 6.36 -3.63
N ASP A 29 0.94 7.40 -2.89
CA ASP A 29 0.16 8.63 -2.85
C ASP A 29 1.12 9.83 -2.74
N ASP A 30 0.63 11.00 -2.37
CA ASP A 30 1.46 12.20 -2.30
C ASP A 30 2.57 12.11 -1.24
N ASN A 31 2.45 11.20 -0.28
CA ASN A 31 3.33 11.17 0.89
C ASN A 31 4.14 9.88 1.01
N ILE A 32 3.81 8.84 0.25
CA ILE A 32 4.42 7.53 0.43
C ILE A 32 4.55 6.78 -0.88
N ILE A 33 5.66 6.08 -1.01
CA ILE A 33 5.87 5.08 -2.05
C ILE A 33 6.05 3.75 -1.36
N GLY A 34 5.28 2.76 -1.74
CA GLY A 34 5.32 1.45 -1.14
C GLY A 34 5.73 0.37 -2.11
N LEU A 35 6.52 -0.57 -1.61
CA LEU A 35 6.94 -1.77 -2.34
C LEU A 35 6.56 -2.98 -1.51
N VAL A 36 6.10 -4.03 -2.16
CA VAL A 36 5.82 -5.31 -1.53
C VAL A 36 6.67 -6.37 -2.21
N PHE A 37 7.34 -7.17 -1.39
CA PHE A 37 8.22 -8.25 -1.81
C PHE A 37 7.71 -9.58 -1.29
N LYS A 38 8.03 -10.66 -2.00
CA LYS A 38 7.85 -12.01 -1.46
C LYS A 38 8.98 -12.37 -0.51
N ASN A 39 8.62 -12.98 0.62
CA ASN A 39 9.57 -13.64 1.52
C ASN A 39 9.58 -15.14 1.25
N GLY A 40 10.59 -15.84 1.72
CA GLY A 40 10.59 -17.28 1.75
C GLY A 40 9.88 -17.86 2.98
N ASP A 41 9.22 -17.04 3.77
CA ASP A 41 8.60 -17.40 5.04
C ASP A 41 7.12 -17.73 4.83
N LYS A 42 6.68 -18.91 5.23
CA LYS A 42 5.29 -19.34 5.09
C LYS A 42 4.33 -18.61 6.02
N ASP A 43 4.81 -18.20 7.20
CA ASP A 43 3.98 -17.51 8.18
C ASP A 43 3.77 -16.05 7.82
N LYS A 44 4.78 -15.42 7.23
CA LYS A 44 4.72 -14.03 6.77
C LYS A 44 5.31 -13.92 5.37
N PRO A 45 4.53 -14.26 4.35
CA PRO A 45 5.06 -14.40 2.98
C PRO A 45 5.41 -13.09 2.31
N TYR A 46 5.05 -11.95 2.89
CA TYR A 46 5.26 -10.63 2.27
C TYR A 46 6.04 -9.70 3.17
N THR A 47 6.87 -8.87 2.55
CA THR A 47 7.49 -7.71 3.20
C THR A 47 7.03 -6.45 2.49
N MET A 48 6.52 -5.50 3.25
CA MET A 48 6.17 -4.18 2.77
C MET A 48 7.24 -3.19 3.22
N ARG A 49 7.71 -2.37 2.29
CA ARG A 49 8.57 -1.22 2.60
C ARG A 49 7.90 0.06 2.16
N GLY A 50 7.81 1.01 3.07
CA GLY A 50 7.31 2.34 2.77
C GLY A 50 8.45 3.34 2.74
N TYR A 51 8.49 4.13 1.69
CA TYR A 51 9.50 5.17 1.48
C TYR A 51 8.81 6.53 1.42
N SER A 52 9.50 7.55 1.92
CA SER A 52 9.07 8.92 1.67
C SER A 52 9.35 9.28 0.21
N THR A 53 8.79 10.39 -0.25
CA THR A 53 8.93 10.81 -1.65
C THR A 53 10.37 11.23 -2.00
N ASP A 54 11.24 11.43 -1.02
CA ASP A 54 12.67 11.68 -1.24
C ASP A 54 13.50 10.38 -1.30
N GLY A 55 12.85 9.22 -1.18
CA GLY A 55 13.51 7.93 -1.28
C GLY A 55 14.00 7.33 0.03
N SER A 56 13.80 8.00 1.16
CA SER A 56 14.23 7.47 2.45
C SER A 56 13.23 6.44 2.98
N LEU A 57 13.75 5.36 3.57
CA LEU A 57 12.93 4.30 4.14
C LEU A 57 12.21 4.80 5.39
N LYS A 58 10.90 4.70 5.40
CA LYS A 58 10.05 5.08 6.54
C LYS A 58 9.73 3.89 7.45
N PHE A 59 9.42 2.74 6.86
CA PHE A 59 9.13 1.54 7.63
C PHE A 59 9.32 0.29 6.78
N GLU A 60 9.50 -0.83 7.48
CA GLU A 60 9.48 -2.16 6.89
C GLU A 60 8.61 -3.05 7.74
N LYS A 61 7.74 -3.82 7.11
CA LYS A 61 6.80 -4.69 7.83
C LYS A 61 6.62 -5.99 7.09
N LYS A 62 6.76 -7.09 7.81
CA LYS A 62 6.38 -8.41 7.31
C LYS A 62 4.91 -8.65 7.62
N PHE A 63 4.19 -9.26 6.68
CA PHE A 63 2.77 -9.51 6.88
C PHE A 63 2.32 -10.75 6.13
N ASN A 64 1.12 -11.22 6.51
CA ASN A 64 0.52 -12.42 5.93
C ASN A 64 -0.90 -12.19 5.42
N ILE A 65 -1.33 -10.94 5.30
CA ILE A 65 -2.67 -10.61 4.82
C ILE A 65 -2.78 -11.04 3.36
N PRO A 66 -3.69 -11.97 3.01
CA PRO A 66 -3.87 -12.37 1.62
C PRO A 66 -4.62 -11.25 0.88
N TYR A 67 -3.91 -10.50 0.07
CA TYR A 67 -4.48 -9.38 -0.68
C TYR A 67 -4.42 -9.64 -2.18
N THR A 68 -5.38 -9.08 -2.91
CA THR A 68 -5.36 -8.98 -4.37
C THR A 68 -5.09 -7.56 -4.81
N THR A 69 -5.47 -6.59 -3.99
CA THR A 69 -5.27 -5.18 -4.27
C THR A 69 -4.65 -4.49 -3.06
N ILE A 70 -3.66 -3.66 -3.33
CA ILE A 70 -3.05 -2.77 -2.34
C ILE A 70 -2.94 -1.38 -2.95
N LYS A 71 -3.32 -0.37 -2.18
CA LYS A 71 -3.23 1.03 -2.64
C LYS A 71 -3.06 1.97 -1.47
N ALA A 72 -2.49 3.14 -1.73
CA ALA A 72 -2.41 4.22 -0.76
C ALA A 72 -3.48 5.26 -1.08
N SER A 73 -4.08 5.82 -0.05
CA SER A 73 -5.08 6.86 -0.19
C SER A 73 -5.15 7.69 1.09
N GLY A 74 -4.94 9.00 0.97
CA GLY A 74 -5.09 9.94 2.07
C GLY A 74 -4.29 9.58 3.32
N GLY A 75 -3.06 9.11 3.16
CA GLY A 75 -2.19 8.73 4.26
C GLY A 75 -2.45 7.34 4.84
N ASN A 76 -3.34 6.56 4.24
CA ASN A 76 -3.61 5.19 4.65
C ASN A 76 -3.22 4.21 3.56
N ILE A 77 -2.93 2.99 3.96
CA ILE A 77 -2.64 1.87 3.07
C ILE A 77 -3.80 0.90 3.16
N LEU A 78 -4.44 0.65 2.02
CA LEU A 78 -5.62 -0.19 1.91
C LEU A 78 -5.24 -1.50 1.24
N LEU A 79 -5.51 -2.62 1.90
CA LEU A 79 -5.31 -3.95 1.34
C LEU A 79 -6.65 -4.67 1.36
N TYR A 80 -6.99 -5.34 0.27
CA TYR A 80 -8.20 -6.15 0.27
C TYR A 80 -8.12 -7.27 -0.76
N ASN A 81 -8.96 -8.27 -0.54
CA ASN A 81 -9.26 -9.33 -1.49
C ASN A 81 -10.78 -9.43 -1.64
N SER A 82 -11.29 -10.56 -2.10
CA SER A 82 -12.72 -10.71 -2.33
C SER A 82 -13.57 -10.71 -1.06
N SER A 83 -12.97 -10.98 0.12
CA SER A 83 -13.73 -11.14 1.37
C SER A 83 -13.12 -10.45 2.58
N GLN A 84 -11.91 -9.89 2.47
CA GLN A 84 -11.19 -9.33 3.60
C GLN A 84 -10.68 -7.93 3.27
N ILE A 85 -10.67 -7.06 4.26
CA ILE A 85 -10.09 -5.71 4.17
C ILE A 85 -9.12 -5.49 5.31
N SER A 86 -8.11 -4.65 5.05
CA SER A 86 -7.18 -4.17 6.06
C SER A 86 -6.81 -2.73 5.76
N VAL A 87 -6.73 -1.91 6.79
CA VAL A 87 -6.32 -0.51 6.70
C VAL A 87 -5.12 -0.31 7.62
N MET A 88 -4.04 0.21 7.05
CA MET A 88 -2.84 0.58 7.79
C MET A 88 -2.64 2.09 7.70
N ASN A 89 -1.98 2.66 8.70
CA ASN A 89 -1.54 4.05 8.59
C ASN A 89 -0.28 4.16 7.72
N SER A 90 0.24 5.36 7.56
CA SER A 90 1.41 5.63 6.70
C SER A 90 2.72 5.02 7.22
N ARG A 91 2.72 4.45 8.42
CA ARG A 91 3.85 3.75 9.01
C ARG A 91 3.66 2.23 9.03
N GLY A 92 2.62 1.73 8.36
CA GLY A 92 2.36 0.31 8.28
C GLY A 92 1.69 -0.28 9.52
N VAL A 93 1.19 0.55 10.43
CA VAL A 93 0.48 0.07 11.62
C VAL A 93 -0.98 -0.17 11.27
N GLU A 94 -1.47 -1.39 11.54
CA GLU A 94 -2.84 -1.75 11.24
C GLU A 94 -3.82 -0.98 12.12
N LYS A 95 -4.77 -0.33 11.48
CA LYS A 95 -5.84 0.42 12.14
C LYS A 95 -7.13 -0.39 12.22
N TYR A 96 -7.38 -1.22 11.21
CA TYR A 96 -8.63 -1.95 11.10
C TYR A 96 -8.43 -3.14 10.16
N SER A 97 -9.07 -4.25 10.49
CA SER A 97 -9.17 -5.39 9.59
C SER A 97 -10.51 -6.07 9.81
N GLY A 98 -11.01 -6.71 8.79
CA GLY A 98 -12.28 -7.42 8.89
C GLY A 98 -12.56 -8.29 7.70
N THR A 99 -13.52 -9.20 7.90
CA THR A 99 -14.10 -10.00 6.84
C THR A 99 -15.51 -9.53 6.58
N VAL A 100 -15.99 -9.70 5.36
CA VAL A 100 -17.32 -9.28 4.97
C VAL A 100 -18.09 -10.44 4.33
N ASP A 101 -19.40 -10.40 4.49
CA ASP A 101 -20.30 -11.29 3.74
C ASP A 101 -20.54 -10.67 2.37
N GLY A 102 -20.34 -11.45 1.33
CA GLY A 102 -20.44 -10.96 -0.03
C GLY A 102 -19.08 -10.86 -0.68
N THR A 103 -19.05 -10.35 -1.90
CA THR A 103 -17.83 -10.23 -2.68
C THR A 103 -17.43 -8.78 -2.83
N ILE A 104 -16.22 -8.45 -2.40
CA ILE A 104 -15.68 -7.10 -2.49
C ILE A 104 -15.22 -6.84 -3.92
N SER A 105 -15.75 -5.78 -4.54
CA SER A 105 -15.28 -5.31 -5.84
C SER A 105 -14.39 -4.08 -5.73
N ASN A 106 -14.55 -3.28 -4.68
CA ASN A 106 -13.68 -2.13 -4.45
C ASN A 106 -13.74 -1.68 -2.99
N PHE A 107 -12.69 -1.01 -2.55
CA PHE A 107 -12.59 -0.46 -1.20
C PHE A 107 -11.92 0.90 -1.33
N ILE A 108 -12.62 1.97 -0.92
CA ILE A 108 -12.24 3.33 -1.23
C ILE A 108 -12.27 4.17 0.03
N LYS A 109 -11.23 4.97 0.25
CA LYS A 109 -11.24 5.99 1.29
C LYS A 109 -11.95 7.24 0.76
N THR A 110 -12.99 7.70 1.45
CA THR A 110 -13.79 8.85 1.01
C THR A 110 -13.59 10.10 1.85
N GLY A 111 -12.94 9.96 2.99
CA GLY A 111 -12.67 11.08 3.88
C GLY A 111 -11.88 10.62 5.08
N TRP A 112 -11.70 11.51 6.06
CA TRP A 112 -10.97 11.16 7.27
C TRP A 112 -11.72 10.06 8.04
N ASN A 113 -11.07 8.90 8.20
CA ASN A 113 -11.64 7.71 8.83
C ASN A 113 -12.96 7.23 8.22
N ARG A 114 -13.20 7.55 6.94
CA ARG A 114 -14.38 7.11 6.20
C ARG A 114 -13.99 6.31 4.98
N TYR A 115 -14.71 5.22 4.76
CA TYR A 115 -14.44 4.30 3.66
C TYR A 115 -15.74 3.82 3.05
N LEU A 116 -15.73 3.55 1.76
CA LEU A 116 -16.79 2.83 1.06
C LEU A 116 -16.29 1.45 0.69
N LEU A 117 -17.10 0.46 1.02
CA LEU A 117 -16.87 -0.92 0.63
C LEU A 117 -17.91 -1.29 -0.40
N VAL A 118 -17.47 -1.47 -1.65
CA VAL A 118 -18.36 -1.82 -2.75
C VAL A 118 -18.41 -3.33 -2.89
N LEU A 119 -19.60 -3.87 -2.72
CA LEU A 119 -19.89 -5.30 -2.80
C LEU A 119 -20.66 -5.62 -4.07
N ASP A 120 -20.80 -6.91 -4.36
CA ASP A 120 -21.60 -7.39 -5.48
C ASP A 120 -23.09 -7.04 -5.35
N ASN A 121 -23.57 -6.80 -4.14
CA ASN A 121 -25.00 -6.55 -3.86
C ASN A 121 -25.27 -5.21 -3.16
N GLY A 122 -24.29 -4.34 -3.04
CA GLY A 122 -24.51 -3.07 -2.37
C GLY A 122 -23.22 -2.35 -2.00
N VAL A 123 -23.39 -1.31 -1.17
CA VAL A 123 -22.28 -0.49 -0.71
C VAL A 123 -22.42 -0.29 0.79
N ASP A 124 -21.35 -0.59 1.52
CA ASP A 124 -21.28 -0.33 2.95
C ASP A 124 -20.45 0.93 3.20
N VAL A 125 -20.89 1.75 4.14
CA VAL A 125 -20.14 2.90 4.63
C VAL A 125 -19.47 2.51 5.94
N ILE A 126 -18.16 2.62 6.00
CA ILE A 126 -17.38 2.31 7.20
C ILE A 126 -16.82 3.60 7.76
N LYS A 127 -17.06 3.82 9.06
CA LYS A 127 -16.47 4.93 9.81
C LYS A 127 -15.62 4.35 10.92
N LEU A 128 -14.37 4.76 10.98
CA LEU A 128 -13.44 4.39 12.05
C LEU A 128 -13.37 5.54 13.06
N SER A 129 -13.47 5.23 14.30
CA SER A 129 -13.39 6.24 15.37
C SER A 129 -11.99 6.30 15.97
#